data_e6f776d1b30995338c36a4d45957a2cb
#
_entry.id   e6f776d1b30995338c36a4d45957a2cb
#
_cell.length_a   1.000
_cell.length_b   1.000
_cell.length_c   1.000
_cell.angle_alpha   90.00
_cell.angle_beta   90.00
_cell.angle_gamma   90.00
#
_symmetry.space_group_name_H-M   'P 1'
#
loop_
_entity.id
_entity.type
_entity.pdbx_description
1 polymer ?
#
loop_
_entity_poly.entity_id
_entity_poly.type
_entity_poly.pdbx_seq_one_letter_code
_entity_poly.pdbx_strand_id
1 'polypeptide(L)'
;MLFNIDEKQLMLELKNKDERALKICMNKYYRYVVYIVENIIGSALPYEDKEEVVSNVFVVLWNYSADLDTDNYSTFKSYLGTIARNMAKNALRKTSKMHFENYEDAFQVGTNEHIEYGPLKEEVIKCLKESIYELSVDERKCFISYYYYTKTIAVIAEETGLKESTVKSKLLRGRKKLKLKMEKKGFRYEDCKIFFE
;
A
#
# COMPACT_ATOMS: atom_id res chain seq x y z
N MET A 1 -1.35 -27.57 15.98
CA MET A 1 -1.18 -28.01 14.58
C MET A 1 -1.45 -26.81 13.68
N LEU A 2 -0.41 -26.24 13.08
CA LEU A 2 -0.55 -25.18 12.08
C LEU A 2 -0.93 -25.88 10.78
N PHE A 3 -2.20 -25.79 10.39
CA PHE A 3 -2.65 -26.24 9.09
C PHE A 3 -1.94 -25.40 8.02
N ASN A 4 -1.04 -26.03 7.32
CA ASN A 4 -0.38 -25.44 6.14
C ASN A 4 -1.39 -25.53 4.98
N ILE A 5 -2.46 -24.70 5.05
CA ILE A 5 -3.42 -24.59 3.97
C ILE A 5 -2.73 -23.78 2.86
N ASP A 6 -2.74 -24.34 1.66
CA ASP A 6 -2.32 -23.66 0.45
C ASP A 6 -3.13 -22.37 0.27
N GLU A 7 -2.48 -21.28 -0.13
CA GLU A 7 -3.14 -19.97 -0.32
C GLU A 7 -4.30 -20.06 -1.30
N LYS A 8 -4.18 -20.88 -2.34
CA LYS A 8 -5.24 -21.11 -3.33
C LYS A 8 -6.47 -21.77 -2.69
N GLN A 9 -6.25 -22.78 -1.86
CA GLN A 9 -7.33 -23.46 -1.12
C GLN A 9 -8.02 -22.50 -0.16
N LEU A 10 -7.24 -21.68 0.58
CA LEU A 10 -7.77 -20.66 1.49
C LEU A 10 -8.64 -19.64 0.75
N MET A 11 -8.23 -19.21 -0.44
CA MET A 11 -9.02 -18.30 -1.27
C MET A 11 -10.34 -18.93 -1.74
N LEU A 12 -10.32 -20.19 -2.15
CA LEU A 12 -11.52 -20.92 -2.57
C LEU A 12 -12.52 -21.07 -1.41
N GLU A 13 -12.03 -21.41 -0.23
CA GLU A 13 -12.88 -21.54 0.97
C GLU A 13 -13.46 -20.18 1.40
N LEU A 14 -12.69 -19.09 1.35
CA LEU A 14 -13.19 -17.73 1.56
C LEU A 14 -14.24 -17.33 0.53
N LYS A 15 -14.04 -17.69 -0.74
CA LYS A 15 -15.02 -17.45 -1.81
C LYS A 15 -16.34 -18.16 -1.55
N ASN A 16 -16.28 -19.36 -0.98
CA ASN A 16 -17.45 -20.14 -0.57
C ASN A 16 -18.05 -19.68 0.79
N LYS A 17 -17.56 -18.57 1.36
CA LYS A 17 -18.03 -18.03 2.65
C LYS A 17 -17.84 -19.00 3.82
N ASP A 18 -16.76 -19.77 3.83
CA ASP A 18 -16.43 -20.61 4.99
C ASP A 18 -15.83 -19.74 6.11
N GLU A 19 -16.54 -19.65 7.24
CA GLU A 19 -16.10 -18.87 8.41
C GLU A 19 -14.78 -19.40 9.00
N ARG A 20 -14.51 -20.69 8.86
CA ARG A 20 -13.25 -21.29 9.34
C ARG A 20 -12.07 -20.75 8.53
N ALA A 21 -12.26 -20.60 7.21
CA ALA A 21 -11.25 -20.01 6.34
C ALA A 21 -10.96 -18.56 6.73
N LEU A 22 -11.98 -17.77 7.08
CA LEU A 22 -11.78 -16.40 7.60
C LEU A 22 -10.95 -16.41 8.89
N LYS A 23 -11.27 -17.29 9.84
CA LYS A 23 -10.52 -17.41 11.09
C LYS A 23 -9.06 -17.81 10.87
N ILE A 24 -8.80 -18.73 9.95
CA ILE A 24 -7.44 -19.13 9.55
C ILE A 24 -6.71 -17.96 8.92
N CYS A 25 -7.38 -17.23 8.01
CA CYS A 25 -6.84 -16.04 7.37
C CYS A 25 -6.47 -14.97 8.41
N MET A 26 -7.37 -14.65 9.34
CA MET A 26 -7.10 -13.70 10.41
C MET A 26 -5.88 -14.13 11.22
N ASN A 27 -5.82 -15.36 11.70
CA ASN A 27 -4.68 -15.86 12.49
C ASN A 27 -3.35 -15.80 11.72
N LYS A 28 -3.38 -16.10 10.42
CA LYS A 28 -2.17 -16.14 9.58
C LYS A 28 -1.66 -14.74 9.23
N TYR A 29 -2.57 -13.81 8.94
CA TYR A 29 -2.23 -12.52 8.34
C TYR A 29 -2.46 -11.32 9.24
N TYR A 30 -3.00 -11.47 10.45
CA TYR A 30 -3.27 -10.36 11.36
C TYR A 30 -2.05 -9.45 11.56
N ARG A 31 -0.90 -10.03 11.91
CA ARG A 31 0.34 -9.27 12.12
C ARG A 31 0.80 -8.53 10.85
N TYR A 32 0.59 -9.13 9.70
CA TYR A 32 0.92 -8.51 8.42
C TYR A 32 0.03 -7.30 8.12
N VAL A 33 -1.27 -7.42 8.41
CA VAL A 33 -2.23 -6.30 8.27
C VAL A 33 -1.91 -5.19 9.25
N VAL A 34 -1.69 -5.52 10.54
CA VAL A 34 -1.26 -4.54 11.57
C VAL A 34 -0.01 -3.81 11.12
N TYR A 35 0.99 -4.53 10.63
CA TYR A 35 2.21 -3.95 10.12
C TYR A 35 1.98 -2.92 9.01
N ILE A 36 1.11 -3.21 8.04
CA ILE A 36 0.78 -2.27 6.96
C ILE A 36 0.06 -1.04 7.51
N VAL A 37 -0.92 -1.25 8.37
CA VAL A 37 -1.73 -0.17 8.94
C VAL A 37 -0.87 0.76 9.79
N GLU A 38 -0.02 0.21 10.66
CA GLU A 38 0.90 0.98 11.50
C GLU A 38 1.90 1.78 10.67
N ASN A 39 2.45 1.20 9.60
CA ASN A 39 3.40 1.91 8.73
C ASN A 39 2.78 3.09 7.97
N ILE A 40 1.49 3.00 7.66
CA ILE A 40 0.82 4.04 6.89
C ILE A 40 0.24 5.11 7.81
N ILE A 41 -0.35 4.71 8.92
CA ILE A 41 -1.03 5.63 9.84
C ILE A 41 -0.04 6.24 10.83
N GLY A 42 0.95 5.47 11.31
CA GLY A 42 1.93 5.95 12.29
C GLY A 42 1.27 6.52 13.54
N SER A 43 1.70 7.70 13.94
CA SER A 43 1.15 8.45 15.08
C SER A 43 -0.05 9.34 14.73
N ALA A 44 -0.50 9.35 13.47
CA ALA A 44 -1.56 10.25 13.01
C ALA A 44 -2.95 9.89 13.56
N LEU A 45 -3.16 8.66 14.02
CA LEU A 45 -4.40 8.19 14.63
C LEU A 45 -4.10 7.45 15.94
N PRO A 46 -5.03 7.49 16.92
CA PRO A 46 -4.93 6.71 18.14
C PRO A 46 -4.95 5.20 17.86
N TYR A 47 -4.52 4.42 18.83
CA TYR A 47 -4.39 2.97 18.71
C TYR A 47 -5.72 2.29 18.38
N GLU A 48 -6.81 2.73 19.03
CA GLU A 48 -8.15 2.21 18.86
C GLU A 48 -8.65 2.35 17.42
N ASP A 49 -8.42 3.50 16.80
CA ASP A 49 -8.79 3.75 15.39
C ASP A 49 -7.99 2.84 14.44
N LYS A 50 -6.72 2.58 14.75
CA LYS A 50 -5.89 1.65 13.96
C LYS A 50 -6.38 0.20 14.09
N GLU A 51 -6.78 -0.23 15.28
CA GLU A 51 -7.40 -1.54 15.48
C GLU A 51 -8.72 -1.68 14.72
N GLU A 52 -9.53 -0.62 14.68
CA GLU A 52 -10.74 -0.59 13.85
C GLU A 52 -10.40 -0.76 12.37
N VAL A 53 -9.38 -0.05 11.87
CA VAL A 53 -8.93 -0.21 10.47
C VAL A 53 -8.49 -1.64 10.19
N VAL A 54 -7.70 -2.25 11.09
CA VAL A 54 -7.25 -3.65 10.95
C VAL A 54 -8.44 -4.60 10.89
N SER A 55 -9.40 -4.45 11.79
CA SER A 55 -10.61 -5.27 11.83
C SER A 55 -11.43 -5.13 10.56
N ASN A 56 -11.60 -3.90 10.10
CA ASN A 56 -12.34 -3.58 8.89
C ASN A 56 -11.69 -4.15 7.61
N VAL A 57 -10.37 -4.36 7.57
CA VAL A 57 -9.70 -5.05 6.46
C VAL A 57 -10.25 -6.47 6.27
N PHE A 58 -10.44 -7.20 7.36
CA PHE A 58 -10.98 -8.57 7.30
C PHE A 58 -12.49 -8.58 7.00
N VAL A 59 -13.23 -7.57 7.46
CA VAL A 59 -14.65 -7.40 7.08
C VAL A 59 -14.78 -7.15 5.59
N VAL A 60 -13.96 -6.28 5.01
CA VAL A 60 -13.93 -6.02 3.56
C VAL A 60 -13.54 -7.28 2.80
N LEU A 61 -12.48 -7.97 3.25
CA LEU A 61 -12.10 -9.26 2.66
C LEU A 61 -13.29 -10.23 2.62
N TRP A 62 -13.99 -10.37 3.75
CA TRP A 62 -15.15 -11.26 3.86
C TRP A 62 -16.27 -10.85 2.92
N ASN A 63 -16.62 -9.58 2.90
CA ASN A 63 -17.73 -9.09 2.08
C ASN A 63 -17.49 -9.32 0.58
N TYR A 64 -16.28 -9.10 0.11
CA TYR A 64 -15.91 -9.21 -1.31
C TYR A 64 -15.22 -10.54 -1.67
N SER A 65 -15.19 -11.52 -0.76
CA SER A 65 -14.52 -12.78 -1.03
C SER A 65 -15.15 -13.58 -2.17
N ALA A 66 -16.44 -13.41 -2.45
CA ALA A 66 -17.12 -14.05 -3.58
C ALA A 66 -16.54 -13.64 -4.94
N ASP A 67 -16.03 -12.40 -5.04
CA ASP A 67 -15.48 -11.83 -6.26
C ASP A 67 -13.96 -12.08 -6.40
N LEU A 68 -13.35 -12.87 -5.51
CA LEU A 68 -11.93 -13.20 -5.58
C LEU A 68 -11.60 -13.90 -6.90
N ASP A 69 -10.72 -13.29 -7.69
CA ASP A 69 -10.17 -13.90 -8.88
C ASP A 69 -8.94 -14.73 -8.50
N THR A 70 -9.13 -16.04 -8.39
CA THR A 70 -8.08 -16.97 -7.96
C THR A 70 -6.99 -17.19 -9.01
N ASP A 71 -7.20 -16.73 -10.25
CA ASP A 71 -6.29 -16.99 -11.36
C ASP A 71 -5.37 -15.78 -11.66
N ASN A 72 -5.79 -14.55 -11.34
CA ASN A 72 -5.07 -13.31 -11.65
C ASN A 72 -4.29 -12.70 -10.49
N TYR A 73 -4.45 -13.17 -9.25
CA TYR A 73 -3.67 -12.67 -8.13
C TYR A 73 -2.37 -13.44 -7.96
N SER A 74 -1.26 -12.72 -8.00
CA SER A 74 0.07 -13.31 -7.82
C SER A 74 0.24 -13.99 -6.45
N THR A 75 -0.43 -13.47 -5.41
CA THR A 75 -0.55 -14.08 -4.09
C THR A 75 -1.74 -13.50 -3.32
N PHE A 76 -2.38 -14.31 -2.48
CA PHE A 76 -3.43 -13.87 -1.54
C PHE A 76 -2.93 -12.76 -0.60
N LYS A 77 -1.68 -12.87 -0.17
CA LYS A 77 -1.02 -11.86 0.67
C LYS A 77 -0.97 -10.48 0.01
N SER A 78 -0.71 -10.42 -1.31
CA SER A 78 -0.69 -9.17 -2.08
C SER A 78 -2.07 -8.51 -2.12
N TYR A 79 -3.12 -9.29 -2.37
CA TYR A 79 -4.50 -8.82 -2.36
C TYR A 79 -4.90 -8.23 -1.00
N LEU A 80 -4.67 -8.98 0.08
CA LEU A 80 -4.95 -8.53 1.44
C LEU A 80 -4.16 -7.26 1.80
N GLY A 81 -2.89 -7.19 1.37
CA GLY A 81 -2.06 -6.01 1.55
C GLY A 81 -2.61 -4.78 0.81
N THR A 82 -3.23 -4.97 -0.35
CA THR A 82 -3.88 -3.88 -1.09
C THR A 82 -5.11 -3.35 -0.35
N ILE A 83 -5.96 -4.24 0.20
CA ILE A 83 -7.09 -3.84 1.05
C ILE A 83 -6.58 -3.05 2.26
N ALA A 84 -5.59 -3.57 2.98
CA ALA A 84 -5.03 -2.93 4.18
C ALA A 84 -4.49 -1.53 3.88
N ARG A 85 -3.70 -1.39 2.80
CA ARG A 85 -3.18 -0.08 2.36
C ARG A 85 -4.29 0.91 2.04
N ASN A 86 -5.28 0.48 1.27
CA ASN A 86 -6.39 1.35 0.87
C ASN A 86 -7.21 1.82 2.08
N MET A 87 -7.46 0.93 3.04
CA MET A 87 -8.21 1.25 4.25
C MET A 87 -7.44 2.18 5.17
N ALA A 88 -6.15 1.92 5.42
CA ALA A 88 -5.30 2.77 6.23
C ALA A 88 -5.23 4.21 5.64
N LYS A 89 -5.06 4.31 4.34
CA LYS A 89 -5.03 5.60 3.64
C LYS A 89 -6.39 6.30 3.67
N ASN A 90 -7.49 5.58 3.56
CA ASN A 90 -8.82 6.16 3.70
C ASN A 90 -9.09 6.68 5.11
N ALA A 91 -8.60 5.99 6.15
CA ALA A 91 -8.68 6.45 7.53
C ALA A 91 -7.92 7.78 7.72
N LEU A 92 -6.68 7.86 7.22
CA LEU A 92 -5.91 9.12 7.21
C LEU A 92 -6.64 10.25 6.49
N ARG A 93 -7.26 9.98 5.34
CA ARG A 93 -8.00 11.00 4.58
C ARG A 93 -9.21 11.56 5.32
N LYS A 94 -9.91 10.73 6.11
CA LYS A 94 -11.05 11.17 6.95
C LYS A 94 -10.58 12.11 8.06
N THR A 95 -9.40 11.89 8.60
CA THR A 95 -8.85 12.67 9.71
C THR A 95 -8.12 13.92 9.22
N SER A 96 -7.49 13.87 8.04
CA SER A 96 -6.79 15.00 7.47
C SER A 96 -7.75 15.98 6.77
N LYS A 97 -8.47 16.77 7.56
CA LYS A 97 -8.78 18.16 7.17
C LYS A 97 -7.51 19.02 7.13
N MET A 98 -6.34 18.44 7.33
CA MET A 98 -5.05 19.12 7.28
C MET A 98 -4.59 19.19 5.83
N HIS A 99 -4.63 20.40 5.29
CA HIS A 99 -3.82 20.77 4.13
C HIS A 99 -2.34 20.53 4.49
N PHE A 100 -1.75 19.46 3.96
CA PHE A 100 -0.31 19.37 3.92
C PHE A 100 0.19 20.33 2.84
N GLU A 101 0.62 21.50 3.25
CA GLU A 101 1.14 22.54 2.34
C GLU A 101 2.50 22.14 1.75
N ASN A 102 3.21 21.16 2.34
CA ASN A 102 4.53 20.72 1.90
C ASN A 102 4.59 19.22 1.59
N TYR A 103 4.81 18.89 0.33
CA TYR A 103 5.07 17.53 -0.13
C TYR A 103 6.35 16.91 0.47
N GLU A 104 7.25 17.74 1.02
CA GLU A 104 8.49 17.31 1.67
C GLU A 104 8.24 16.71 3.06
N ASP A 105 7.30 17.26 3.81
CA ASP A 105 6.95 16.77 5.16
C ASP A 105 6.28 15.40 5.14
N ALA A 106 5.51 15.12 4.09
CA ALA A 106 4.86 13.82 3.92
C ALA A 106 5.84 12.64 3.81
N PHE A 107 7.03 12.90 3.26
CA PHE A 107 8.06 11.89 3.11
C PHE A 107 8.84 11.62 4.40
N GLN A 108 8.84 12.56 5.35
CA GLN A 108 9.49 12.40 6.65
C GLN A 108 8.63 11.59 7.63
N VAL A 109 7.30 11.69 7.54
CA VAL A 109 6.36 11.00 8.45
C VAL A 109 6.38 9.46 8.27
N GLY A 110 6.77 8.95 7.09
CA GLY A 110 6.85 7.50 6.81
C GLY A 110 8.05 6.77 7.42
N THR A 111 8.89 7.42 8.21
CA THR A 111 10.06 6.83 8.86
C THR A 111 9.90 6.75 10.38
N ASN A 112 8.80 6.18 10.87
CA ASN A 112 8.72 5.84 12.29
C ASN A 112 9.63 4.65 12.60
N GLU A 113 10.59 4.92 13.49
CA GLU A 113 11.78 4.18 13.89
C GLU A 113 11.54 2.85 14.63
N HIS A 114 10.38 2.22 14.53
CA HIS A 114 10.08 1.03 15.35
C HIS A 114 9.82 -0.28 14.59
N ILE A 115 10.29 -0.38 13.37
CA ILE A 115 10.29 -1.67 12.69
C ILE A 115 11.72 -1.98 12.28
N GLU A 116 12.32 -3.00 12.91
CA GLU A 116 13.58 -3.59 12.50
C GLU A 116 13.48 -4.11 11.06
N TYR A 117 13.62 -3.18 10.14
CA TYR A 117 13.96 -3.53 8.78
C TYR A 117 15.42 -3.95 8.80
N GLY A 118 15.73 -5.18 8.38
CA GLY A 118 17.12 -5.56 8.18
C GLY A 118 17.83 -4.58 7.22
N PRO A 119 19.16 -4.46 7.28
CA PRO A 119 19.95 -3.45 6.56
C PRO A 119 19.62 -3.34 5.07
N LEU A 120 19.26 -4.45 4.43
CA LEU A 120 18.89 -4.50 3.01
C LEU A 120 17.64 -3.69 2.68
N LYS A 121 16.72 -3.57 3.64
CA LYS A 121 15.46 -2.84 3.45
C LYS A 121 15.64 -1.33 3.59
N GLU A 122 16.53 -0.89 4.43
CA GLU A 122 16.88 0.54 4.57
C GLU A 122 17.53 1.07 3.29
N GLU A 123 18.42 0.29 2.68
CA GLU A 123 19.02 0.64 1.40
C GLU A 123 18.00 0.75 0.26
N VAL A 124 17.04 -0.18 0.20
CA VAL A 124 15.94 -0.13 -0.78
C VAL A 124 15.10 1.13 -0.58
N ILE A 125 14.72 1.45 0.66
CA ILE A 125 13.93 2.63 0.99
C ILE A 125 14.69 3.91 0.64
N LYS A 126 15.97 3.98 0.98
CA LYS A 126 16.84 5.12 0.65
C LYS A 126 16.93 5.31 -0.86
N CYS A 127 17.21 4.22 -1.59
CA CYS A 127 17.28 4.23 -3.04
C CYS A 127 15.95 4.68 -3.68
N LEU A 128 14.82 4.21 -3.17
CA LEU A 128 13.49 4.60 -3.62
C LEU A 128 13.25 6.09 -3.41
N LYS A 129 13.55 6.61 -2.23
CA LYS A 129 13.43 8.04 -1.91
C LYS A 129 14.24 8.89 -2.87
N GLU A 130 15.54 8.60 -3.03
CA GLU A 130 16.42 9.30 -3.97
C GLU A 130 15.87 9.26 -5.40
N SER A 131 15.36 8.10 -5.82
CA SER A 131 14.80 7.94 -7.17
C SER A 131 13.52 8.74 -7.40
N ILE A 132 12.69 8.91 -6.36
CA ILE A 132 11.49 9.76 -6.43
C ILE A 132 11.88 11.24 -6.50
N TYR A 133 12.91 11.66 -5.77
CA TYR A 133 13.40 13.06 -5.84
C TYR A 133 13.94 13.45 -7.22
N GLU A 134 14.42 12.50 -8.01
CA GLU A 134 14.93 12.75 -9.36
C GLU A 134 13.81 12.78 -10.43
N LEU A 135 12.57 12.49 -10.08
CA LEU A 135 11.44 12.72 -10.98
C LEU A 135 11.25 14.23 -11.18
N SER A 136 10.71 14.61 -12.34
CA SER A 136 10.30 16.01 -12.55
C SER A 136 9.28 16.44 -11.50
N VAL A 137 9.19 17.73 -11.20
CA VAL A 137 8.29 18.27 -10.17
C VAL A 137 6.87 17.75 -10.33
N ASP A 138 6.34 17.79 -11.54
CA ASP A 138 4.97 17.32 -11.80
C ASP A 138 4.83 15.78 -11.71
N GLU A 139 5.84 15.03 -12.19
CA GLU A 139 5.84 13.56 -12.05
C GLU A 139 5.88 13.18 -10.58
N ARG A 140 6.71 13.84 -9.80
CA ARG A 140 6.84 13.63 -8.35
C ARG A 140 5.55 13.98 -7.61
N LYS A 141 4.93 15.14 -7.92
CA LYS A 141 3.63 15.53 -7.36
C LYS A 141 2.55 14.48 -7.66
N CYS A 142 2.39 14.09 -8.93
CA CYS A 142 1.42 13.06 -9.30
C CYS A 142 1.72 11.74 -8.58
N PHE A 143 3.00 11.35 -8.50
CA PHE A 143 3.43 10.09 -7.90
C PHE A 143 3.13 10.04 -6.39
N ILE A 144 3.54 11.09 -5.65
CA ILE A 144 3.29 11.20 -4.21
C ILE A 144 1.78 11.30 -3.93
N SER A 145 1.05 12.11 -4.70
CA SER A 145 -0.39 12.23 -4.53
C SER A 145 -1.11 10.89 -4.74
N TYR A 146 -0.70 10.10 -5.71
CA TYR A 146 -1.32 8.82 -6.03
C TYR A 146 -0.92 7.71 -5.06
N TYR A 147 0.39 7.50 -4.82
CA TYR A 147 0.89 6.38 -4.04
C TYR A 147 0.94 6.62 -2.54
N TYR A 148 1.22 7.85 -2.13
CA TYR A 148 1.31 8.20 -0.71
C TYR A 148 -0.03 8.73 -0.17
N TYR A 149 -0.61 9.74 -0.84
CA TYR A 149 -1.90 10.30 -0.42
C TYR A 149 -3.13 9.56 -0.98
N THR A 150 -2.95 8.55 -1.81
CA THR A 150 -4.03 7.78 -2.48
C THR A 150 -5.13 8.60 -3.11
N LYS A 151 -4.79 9.76 -3.60
CA LYS A 151 -5.74 10.58 -4.33
C LYS A 151 -6.12 9.87 -5.63
N THR A 152 -7.38 9.99 -6.02
CA THR A 152 -7.83 9.50 -7.32
C THR A 152 -7.21 10.34 -8.44
N ILE A 153 -7.12 9.77 -9.64
CA ILE A 153 -6.60 10.49 -10.81
C ILE A 153 -7.38 11.77 -11.07
N ALA A 154 -8.69 11.75 -10.89
CA ALA A 154 -9.55 12.92 -11.03
C ALA A 154 -9.17 14.04 -10.05
N VAL A 155 -8.98 13.70 -8.76
CA VAL A 155 -8.56 14.68 -7.73
C VAL A 155 -7.17 15.24 -8.03
N ILE A 156 -6.23 14.38 -8.45
CA ILE A 156 -4.88 14.84 -8.83
C ILE A 156 -4.93 15.78 -10.05
N ALA A 157 -5.78 15.47 -11.03
CA ALA A 157 -5.96 16.31 -12.22
C ALA A 157 -6.51 17.69 -11.84
N GLU A 158 -7.52 17.75 -10.95
CA GLU A 158 -8.08 18.99 -10.43
C GLU A 158 -7.04 19.82 -9.66
N GLU A 159 -6.34 19.22 -8.69
CA GLU A 159 -5.33 19.91 -7.86
C GLU A 159 -4.10 20.39 -8.63
N THR A 160 -3.74 19.69 -9.70
CA THR A 160 -2.54 20.03 -10.50
C THR A 160 -2.85 20.85 -11.74
N GLY A 161 -4.13 21.02 -12.08
CA GLY A 161 -4.56 21.65 -13.33
C GLY A 161 -4.24 20.83 -14.60
N LEU A 162 -3.90 19.55 -14.44
CA LEU A 162 -3.54 18.65 -15.52
C LEU A 162 -4.77 17.85 -15.99
N LYS A 163 -4.76 17.42 -17.25
CA LYS A 163 -5.77 16.44 -17.71
C LYS A 163 -5.52 15.07 -17.06
N GLU A 164 -6.55 14.29 -16.79
CA GLU A 164 -6.43 12.94 -16.25
C GLU A 164 -5.53 12.03 -17.08
N SER A 165 -5.59 12.13 -18.41
CA SER A 165 -4.71 11.39 -19.32
C SER A 165 -3.24 11.76 -19.12
N THR A 166 -2.96 13.02 -18.81
CA THR A 166 -1.61 13.52 -18.50
C THR A 166 -1.13 12.96 -17.17
N VAL A 167 -1.99 12.94 -16.13
CA VAL A 167 -1.69 12.33 -14.82
C VAL A 167 -1.36 10.85 -15.00
N LYS A 168 -2.19 10.09 -15.73
CA LYS A 168 -1.94 8.67 -16.06
C LYS A 168 -0.58 8.47 -16.73
N SER A 169 -0.27 9.31 -17.71
CA SER A 169 1.01 9.26 -18.45
C SER A 169 2.21 9.60 -17.57
N LYS A 170 2.08 10.58 -16.64
CA LYS A 170 3.13 10.94 -15.69
C LYS A 170 3.37 9.80 -14.68
N LEU A 171 2.32 9.17 -14.17
CA LEU A 171 2.42 8.00 -13.28
C LEU A 171 3.11 6.82 -13.98
N LEU A 172 2.75 6.53 -15.23
CA LEU A 172 3.37 5.45 -16.01
C LEU A 172 4.87 5.70 -16.25
N ARG A 173 5.23 6.94 -16.65
CA ARG A 173 6.63 7.33 -16.84
C ARG A 173 7.43 7.31 -15.55
N GLY A 174 6.84 7.80 -14.45
CA GLY A 174 7.46 7.77 -13.14
C GLY A 174 7.80 6.34 -12.72
N ARG A 175 6.85 5.40 -12.84
CA ARG A 175 7.09 3.97 -12.55
C ARG A 175 8.24 3.38 -13.37
N LYS A 176 8.27 3.66 -14.68
CA LYS A 176 9.36 3.18 -15.56
C LYS A 176 10.72 3.73 -15.14
N LYS A 177 10.80 5.03 -14.81
CA LYS A 177 12.05 5.66 -14.36
C LYS A 177 12.52 5.06 -13.03
N LEU A 178 11.61 4.89 -12.07
CA LEU A 178 11.92 4.29 -10.77
C LEU A 178 12.41 2.85 -10.93
N LYS A 179 11.71 2.03 -11.72
CA LYS A 179 12.13 0.66 -12.01
C LYS A 179 13.56 0.61 -12.55
N LEU A 180 13.86 1.37 -13.58
CA LEU A 180 15.20 1.39 -14.19
C LEU A 180 16.29 1.84 -13.22
N LYS A 181 15.99 2.78 -12.31
CA LYS A 181 16.96 3.25 -11.32
C LYS A 181 17.21 2.21 -10.23
N MET A 182 16.15 1.58 -9.73
CA MET A 182 16.27 0.52 -8.74
C MET A 182 17.09 -0.65 -9.31
N GLU A 183 16.81 -1.08 -10.54
CA GLU A 183 17.54 -2.14 -11.23
C GLU A 183 19.03 -1.78 -11.43
N LYS A 184 19.35 -0.52 -11.78
CA LYS A 184 20.75 -0.06 -11.91
C LYS A 184 21.52 -0.10 -10.59
N LYS A 185 20.82 0.02 -9.45
CA LYS A 185 21.41 -0.08 -8.10
C LYS A 185 21.40 -1.52 -7.55
N GLY A 186 21.04 -2.51 -8.39
CA GLY A 186 21.08 -3.92 -8.02
C GLY A 186 19.83 -4.43 -7.31
N PHE A 187 18.77 -3.60 -7.18
CA PHE A 187 17.50 -4.02 -6.57
C PHE A 187 16.58 -4.58 -7.65
N ARG A 188 15.99 -5.76 -7.40
CA ARG A 188 14.97 -6.31 -8.29
C ARG A 188 13.65 -5.60 -8.09
N TYR A 189 12.85 -5.52 -9.16
CA TYR A 189 11.52 -4.91 -9.09
C TYR A 189 10.62 -5.57 -8.04
N GLU A 190 10.76 -6.88 -7.86
CA GLU A 190 10.06 -7.65 -6.83
C GLU A 190 10.33 -7.16 -5.40
N ASP A 191 11.55 -6.69 -5.15
CA ASP A 191 11.95 -6.14 -3.84
C ASP A 191 11.27 -4.79 -3.57
N CYS A 192 10.83 -4.11 -4.63
CA CYS A 192 10.23 -2.78 -4.61
C CYS A 192 8.70 -2.79 -4.85
N LYS A 193 8.16 -3.91 -5.28
CA LYS A 193 6.75 -4.08 -5.63
C LYS A 193 5.79 -3.70 -4.51
N ILE A 194 6.21 -3.92 -3.27
CA ILE A 194 5.51 -3.55 -2.03
C ILE A 194 5.17 -2.05 -1.95
N PHE A 195 5.89 -1.19 -2.70
CA PHE A 195 5.71 0.26 -2.67
C PHE A 195 4.81 0.76 -3.81
N PHE A 196 4.52 -0.08 -4.83
CA PHE A 196 3.83 0.32 -6.06
C PHE A 196 2.52 -0.44 -6.32
N GLU A 197 2.27 -1.49 -5.60
CA GLU A 197 1.03 -2.27 -5.59
C GLU A 197 0.28 -2.11 -4.25
#